data_411ccd693beeb95970f4505d48bece36
#
_entry.id   411ccd693beeb95970f4505d48bece36
#
_cell.length_a   1.000
_cell.length_b   1.000
_cell.length_c   1.000
_cell.angle_alpha   90.00
_cell.angle_beta   90.00
_cell.angle_gamma   90.00
#
_symmetry.space_group_name_H-M   'P 1'
#
loop_
_entity.id
_entity.type
_entity.pdbx_description
1 polymer ?
#
loop_
_entity_poly.entity_id
_entity_poly.type
_entity_poly.pdbx_seq_one_letter_code
_entity_poly.pdbx_strand_id
1 'polypeptide(L)'
;MASSLSSTNTDFEYFGHNVYSTVCQSNYNQNVFLSPASIALAMAMCTVGARRETLNQMLHVFNASSIEHLAKIAEKVMYIFSVADYDTQVQLKLVNRLYAQKSYTLREDYLNFVQSFFKADIKLEDFENNSAYAIQTINAWIEEQTYGLIQNLLSINDASQYTRLIIVNCIYFRGTWVQQFDEYFTNQYADFYEVNGHVSKIQLMYQKENFNYAEDDYLNVQIAHLPYKSDSYDVEFVFTIILPKQGISLHEVEQKLTLQPDLMQQMLSDTYTTRKKLLLYIPKFKMETKFELNDVLIQLGMINAFSESKADFTGIVSEQYDRNGLYISKVIHKAFIDVNELGSEAAAATAVSMVYGCSLMHEEEQPIEFKADRPFLFFIRESRQNIVLFSGKFVSPPTAS
;
A
#
# COMPACT_ATOMS: atom_id res chain seq x y z
N MET A 1 27.10 23.39 -5.44
CA MET A 1 26.55 22.76 -6.62
C MET A 1 25.46 21.83 -6.10
N ALA A 2 24.22 22.27 -6.19
CA ALA A 2 23.06 21.43 -5.83
C ALA A 2 22.89 20.41 -6.96
N SER A 3 23.22 19.15 -6.68
CA SER A 3 22.88 18.06 -7.58
C SER A 3 21.36 17.96 -7.62
N SER A 4 20.80 18.22 -8.79
CA SER A 4 19.41 17.93 -9.13
C SER A 4 19.14 16.45 -8.83
N LEU A 5 18.51 16.17 -7.71
CA LEU A 5 17.82 14.92 -7.46
C LEU A 5 16.62 14.90 -8.42
N SER A 6 16.84 14.35 -9.60
CA SER A 6 15.91 14.32 -10.70
C SER A 6 14.81 13.27 -10.43
N SER A 7 13.61 13.70 -10.45
CA SER A 7 12.31 13.18 -11.01
C SER A 7 12.07 11.67 -11.27
N THR A 8 12.87 10.74 -10.78
CA THR A 8 12.68 9.29 -11.07
C THR A 8 11.74 8.57 -10.10
N ASN A 9 11.35 9.22 -9.00
CA ASN A 9 10.40 8.67 -8.03
C ASN A 9 8.93 9.01 -8.38
N THR A 10 8.69 9.99 -9.24
CA THR A 10 7.37 10.55 -9.51
C THR A 10 6.41 9.58 -10.23
N ASP A 11 6.93 8.62 -10.99
CA ASP A 11 6.08 7.84 -11.90
C ASP A 11 5.27 6.75 -11.18
N PHE A 12 5.91 5.94 -10.31
CA PHE A 12 5.17 4.97 -9.48
C PHE A 12 4.26 5.65 -8.45
N GLU A 13 4.67 6.80 -7.95
CA GLU A 13 3.87 7.58 -7.01
C GLU A 13 2.66 8.19 -7.70
N TYR A 14 2.82 8.72 -8.91
CA TYR A 14 1.71 9.21 -9.72
C TYR A 14 0.71 8.09 -10.03
N PHE A 15 1.19 6.94 -10.48
CA PHE A 15 0.37 5.75 -10.68
C PHE A 15 -0.34 5.34 -9.38
N GLY A 16 0.40 5.23 -8.30
CA GLY A 16 -0.11 4.83 -7.00
C GLY A 16 -1.17 5.78 -6.44
N HIS A 17 -0.93 7.08 -6.58
CA HIS A 17 -1.90 8.11 -6.21
C HIS A 17 -3.21 7.98 -7.01
N ASN A 18 -3.12 7.78 -8.33
CA ASN A 18 -4.28 7.62 -9.19
C ASN A 18 -5.08 6.35 -8.87
N VAL A 19 -4.40 5.22 -8.62
CA VAL A 19 -5.05 3.98 -8.18
C VAL A 19 -5.77 4.20 -6.85
N TYR A 20 -5.10 4.77 -5.86
CA TYR A 20 -5.69 5.05 -4.55
C TYR A 20 -6.90 5.98 -4.66
N SER A 21 -6.78 7.09 -5.38
CA SER A 21 -7.86 8.07 -5.57
C SER A 21 -9.08 7.43 -6.26
N THR A 22 -8.86 6.61 -7.29
CA THR A 22 -9.95 5.93 -8.00
C THR A 22 -10.66 4.91 -7.11
N VAL A 23 -9.91 4.13 -6.33
CA VAL A 23 -10.48 3.20 -5.35
C VAL A 23 -11.28 3.96 -4.28
N CYS A 24 -10.76 5.08 -3.77
CA CYS A 24 -11.46 5.88 -2.76
C CYS A 24 -12.76 6.50 -3.26
N GLN A 25 -12.82 6.93 -4.53
CA GLN A 25 -14.04 7.45 -5.15
C GLN A 25 -15.18 6.41 -5.17
N SER A 26 -14.84 5.15 -5.47
CA SER A 26 -15.81 4.05 -5.47
C SER A 26 -16.18 3.56 -4.06
N ASN A 27 -15.36 3.87 -3.05
CA ASN A 27 -15.49 3.42 -1.65
C ASN A 27 -15.58 4.61 -0.68
N TYR A 28 -16.45 5.58 -0.98
CA TYR A 28 -16.53 6.85 -0.27
C TYR A 28 -16.67 6.73 1.26
N ASN A 29 -17.59 5.89 1.74
CA ASN A 29 -17.91 5.69 3.15
C ASN A 29 -17.29 4.41 3.74
N GLN A 30 -16.29 3.84 3.10
CA GLN A 30 -15.66 2.60 3.54
C GLN A 30 -14.19 2.83 3.86
N ASN A 31 -13.69 2.04 4.79
CA ASN A 31 -12.26 1.96 5.03
C ASN A 31 -11.55 1.45 3.76
N VAL A 32 -10.44 2.06 3.42
CA VAL A 32 -9.58 1.65 2.31
C VAL A 32 -8.16 1.48 2.84
N PHE A 33 -7.53 0.39 2.47
CA PHE A 33 -6.12 0.17 2.72
C PHE A 33 -5.55 -0.62 1.55
N LEU A 34 -4.57 -0.07 0.87
CA LEU A 34 -3.93 -0.73 -0.26
C LEU A 34 -2.45 -0.33 -0.35
N SER A 35 -1.67 -1.12 -1.09
CA SER A 35 -0.27 -0.81 -1.36
C SER A 35 -0.09 -0.37 -2.81
N PRO A 36 0.00 0.93 -3.07
CA PRO A 36 0.25 1.44 -4.42
C PRO A 36 1.55 0.89 -5.01
N ALA A 37 2.61 0.82 -4.21
CA ALA A 37 3.91 0.31 -4.64
C ALA A 37 3.85 -1.16 -5.09
N SER A 38 3.14 -2.02 -4.34
CA SER A 38 3.02 -3.43 -4.70
C SER A 38 2.15 -3.66 -5.93
N ILE A 39 1.08 -2.88 -6.10
CA ILE A 39 0.23 -2.90 -7.30
C ILE A 39 1.05 -2.45 -8.51
N ALA A 40 1.84 -1.37 -8.36
CA ALA A 40 2.73 -0.89 -9.42
C ALA A 40 3.73 -1.97 -9.85
N LEU A 41 4.35 -2.69 -8.91
CA LEU A 41 5.26 -3.79 -9.22
C LEU A 41 4.55 -4.93 -9.99
N ALA A 42 3.35 -5.33 -9.55
CA ALA A 42 2.57 -6.38 -10.20
C ALA A 42 2.20 -5.99 -11.65
N MET A 43 1.76 -4.75 -11.86
CA MET A 43 1.43 -4.26 -13.19
C MET A 43 2.67 -4.01 -14.07
N ALA A 44 3.80 -3.61 -13.47
CA ALA A 44 5.08 -3.46 -14.19
C ALA A 44 5.56 -4.80 -14.76
N MET A 45 5.39 -5.91 -14.04
CA MET A 45 5.69 -7.26 -14.59
C MET A 45 4.90 -7.52 -15.87
N CYS A 46 3.61 -7.21 -15.90
CA CYS A 46 2.81 -7.37 -17.11
C CYS A 46 3.22 -6.41 -18.22
N THR A 47 3.60 -5.17 -17.88
CA THR A 47 4.04 -4.16 -18.84
C THR A 47 5.28 -4.59 -19.61
N VAL A 48 6.22 -5.25 -18.96
CA VAL A 48 7.43 -5.81 -19.61
C VAL A 48 7.07 -6.82 -20.71
N GLY A 49 6.01 -7.58 -20.52
CA GLY A 49 5.51 -8.55 -21.49
C GLY A 49 4.53 -8.00 -22.51
N ALA A 50 4.05 -6.77 -22.35
CA ALA A 50 3.15 -6.13 -23.29
C ALA A 50 3.86 -5.67 -24.56
N ARG A 51 3.10 -5.55 -25.67
CA ARG A 51 3.60 -5.06 -26.96
C ARG A 51 2.59 -4.08 -27.58
N ARG A 52 3.04 -3.32 -28.55
CA ARG A 52 2.23 -2.39 -29.37
C ARG A 52 1.37 -1.47 -28.51
N GLU A 53 0.09 -1.32 -28.83
CA GLU A 53 -0.82 -0.41 -28.15
C GLU A 53 -1.09 -0.79 -26.68
N THR A 54 -1.08 -2.08 -26.34
CA THR A 54 -1.15 -2.54 -24.94
C THR A 54 -0.01 -1.98 -24.11
N LEU A 55 1.22 -2.06 -24.64
CA LEU A 55 2.41 -1.49 -24.01
C LEU A 55 2.30 0.04 -23.89
N ASN A 56 1.87 0.72 -24.97
CA ASN A 56 1.75 2.18 -24.96
C ASN A 56 0.79 2.67 -23.87
N GLN A 57 -0.39 2.04 -23.76
CA GLN A 57 -1.38 2.36 -22.73
C GLN A 57 -0.84 2.11 -21.32
N MET A 58 -0.18 0.98 -21.10
CA MET A 58 0.38 0.66 -19.79
C MET A 58 1.50 1.64 -19.40
N LEU A 59 2.45 1.95 -20.31
CA LEU A 59 3.48 2.95 -20.07
C LEU A 59 2.90 4.35 -19.81
N HIS A 60 1.84 4.73 -20.54
CA HIS A 60 1.17 6.02 -20.34
C HIS A 60 0.56 6.13 -18.93
N VAL A 61 -0.11 5.07 -18.45
CA VAL A 61 -0.70 5.04 -17.11
C VAL A 61 0.36 5.12 -16.01
N PHE A 62 1.54 4.55 -16.26
CA PHE A 62 2.70 4.70 -15.37
C PHE A 62 3.42 6.03 -15.52
N ASN A 63 3.10 6.85 -16.51
CA ASN A 63 3.88 8.02 -16.93
C ASN A 63 5.35 7.67 -17.28
N ALA A 64 5.62 6.43 -17.65
CA ALA A 64 6.95 5.92 -17.92
C ALA A 64 7.32 6.04 -19.40
N SER A 65 8.56 6.45 -19.69
CA SER A 65 9.05 6.65 -21.06
C SER A 65 9.42 5.35 -21.77
N SER A 66 9.74 4.28 -21.02
CA SER A 66 10.13 2.98 -21.58
C SER A 66 10.06 1.87 -20.52
N ILE A 67 10.17 0.62 -20.97
CA ILE A 67 10.29 -0.56 -20.10
C ILE A 67 11.54 -0.47 -19.21
N GLU A 68 12.68 -0.01 -19.77
CA GLU A 68 13.92 0.14 -19.02
C GLU A 68 13.80 1.19 -17.90
N HIS A 69 13.06 2.27 -18.16
CA HIS A 69 12.76 3.29 -17.15
C HIS A 69 11.92 2.69 -16.03
N LEU A 70 10.84 1.98 -16.40
CA LEU A 70 9.96 1.29 -15.45
C LEU A 70 10.70 0.27 -14.59
N ALA A 71 11.61 -0.52 -15.22
CA ALA A 71 12.42 -1.51 -14.53
C ALA A 71 13.37 -0.89 -13.49
N LYS A 72 13.98 0.26 -13.78
CA LYS A 72 14.83 0.98 -12.83
C LYS A 72 14.08 1.47 -11.60
N ILE A 73 12.83 1.92 -11.77
CA ILE A 73 11.98 2.33 -10.64
C ILE A 73 11.58 1.10 -9.82
N ALA A 74 11.17 0.01 -10.52
CA ALA A 74 10.83 -1.23 -9.86
C ALA A 74 12.00 -1.80 -9.04
N GLU A 75 13.23 -1.72 -9.53
CA GLU A 75 14.44 -2.14 -8.81
C GLU A 75 14.61 -1.39 -7.49
N LYS A 76 14.39 -0.08 -7.45
CA LYS A 76 14.45 0.71 -6.21
C LYS A 76 13.40 0.28 -5.21
N VAL A 77 12.16 0.10 -5.66
CA VAL A 77 11.07 -0.35 -4.80
C VAL A 77 11.34 -1.76 -4.28
N MET A 78 11.81 -2.68 -5.15
CA MET A 78 12.20 -4.04 -4.77
C MET A 78 13.36 -4.07 -3.77
N TYR A 79 14.30 -3.13 -3.85
CA TYR A 79 15.36 -2.99 -2.84
C TYR A 79 14.79 -2.71 -1.46
N ILE A 80 13.83 -1.78 -1.33
CA ILE A 80 13.17 -1.47 -0.06
C ILE A 80 12.49 -2.73 0.51
N PHE A 81 11.74 -3.47 -0.32
CA PHE A 81 11.11 -4.73 0.08
C PHE A 81 12.13 -5.77 0.54
N SER A 82 13.25 -5.88 -0.17
CA SER A 82 14.29 -6.85 0.17
C SER A 82 14.99 -6.54 1.49
N VAL A 83 15.24 -5.26 1.79
CA VAL A 83 15.84 -4.85 3.06
C VAL A 83 14.87 -5.12 4.22
N ALA A 84 13.59 -4.80 4.03
CA ALA A 84 12.57 -5.03 5.05
C ALA A 84 12.29 -6.52 5.33
N ASP A 85 12.53 -7.42 4.38
CA ASP A 85 12.34 -8.88 4.58
C ASP A 85 13.38 -9.47 5.55
N TYR A 86 14.52 -8.80 5.75
CA TYR A 86 15.58 -9.22 6.70
C TYR A 86 15.59 -8.40 7.99
N ASP A 87 14.77 -7.37 8.14
CA ASP A 87 14.68 -6.53 9.32
C ASP A 87 13.86 -7.25 10.41
N THR A 88 14.33 -7.23 11.67
CA THR A 88 13.60 -7.87 12.76
C THR A 88 12.53 -6.99 13.39
N GLN A 89 12.61 -5.68 13.18
CA GLN A 89 11.69 -4.66 13.69
C GLN A 89 10.58 -4.32 12.69
N VAL A 90 10.85 -4.51 11.41
CA VAL A 90 9.89 -4.30 10.31
C VAL A 90 9.86 -5.53 9.41
N GLN A 91 8.68 -6.07 9.20
CA GLN A 91 8.43 -7.11 8.20
C GLN A 91 7.49 -6.57 7.14
N LEU A 92 7.96 -6.55 5.92
CA LEU A 92 7.21 -6.11 4.75
C LEU A 92 7.19 -7.26 3.74
N LYS A 93 6.13 -8.07 3.78
CA LYS A 93 6.03 -9.27 2.93
C LYS A 93 5.21 -8.99 1.69
N LEU A 94 5.89 -9.04 0.56
CA LEU A 94 5.31 -8.91 -0.77
C LEU A 94 5.07 -10.31 -1.36
N VAL A 95 3.84 -10.61 -1.75
CA VAL A 95 3.45 -11.87 -2.38
C VAL A 95 2.79 -11.55 -3.72
N ASN A 96 3.62 -11.46 -4.76
CA ASN A 96 3.21 -11.18 -6.14
C ASN A 96 3.42 -12.41 -7.01
N ARG A 97 2.39 -12.82 -7.74
CA ARG A 97 2.51 -13.89 -8.73
C ARG A 97 1.51 -13.73 -9.87
N LEU A 98 1.94 -14.11 -11.05
CA LEU A 98 1.10 -14.25 -12.23
C LEU A 98 0.72 -15.71 -12.41
N TYR A 99 -0.55 -15.98 -12.68
CA TYR A 99 -1.06 -17.32 -12.99
C TYR A 99 -1.67 -17.30 -14.39
N ALA A 100 -1.02 -17.94 -15.33
CA ALA A 100 -1.47 -18.03 -16.72
C ALA A 100 -2.09 -19.41 -17.01
N GLN A 101 -2.99 -19.45 -18.01
CA GLN A 101 -3.58 -20.70 -18.47
C GLN A 101 -2.48 -21.68 -18.95
N LYS A 102 -2.56 -22.94 -18.57
CA LYS A 102 -1.51 -23.95 -18.80
C LYS A 102 -1.26 -24.29 -20.29
N SER A 103 -2.18 -23.94 -21.18
CA SER A 103 -2.00 -24.17 -22.62
C SER A 103 -1.00 -23.22 -23.27
N TYR A 104 -0.56 -22.16 -22.58
CA TYR A 104 0.45 -21.23 -23.09
C TYR A 104 1.87 -21.74 -22.89
N THR A 105 2.75 -21.36 -23.81
CA THR A 105 4.19 -21.54 -23.69
C THR A 105 4.82 -20.19 -23.33
N LEU A 106 5.35 -20.11 -22.11
CA LEU A 106 6.00 -18.89 -21.61
C LEU A 106 7.38 -18.70 -22.28
N ARG A 107 7.73 -17.45 -22.56
CA ARG A 107 9.02 -17.08 -23.13
C ARG A 107 10.10 -17.09 -22.04
N GLU A 108 11.23 -17.73 -22.33
CA GLU A 108 12.36 -17.83 -21.40
C GLU A 108 12.98 -16.46 -21.07
N ASP A 109 13.10 -15.58 -22.08
CA ASP A 109 13.63 -14.23 -21.89
C ASP A 109 12.77 -13.41 -20.92
N TYR A 110 11.45 -13.56 -21.00
CA TYR A 110 10.51 -12.92 -20.09
C TYR A 110 10.60 -13.50 -18.66
N LEU A 111 10.64 -14.83 -18.52
CA LEU A 111 10.79 -15.48 -17.22
C LEU A 111 12.08 -15.04 -16.51
N ASN A 112 13.19 -15.02 -17.23
CA ASN A 112 14.49 -14.59 -16.71
C ASN A 112 14.45 -13.11 -16.26
N PHE A 113 13.78 -12.25 -17.03
CA PHE A 113 13.62 -10.85 -16.68
C PHE A 113 12.81 -10.68 -15.39
N VAL A 114 11.62 -11.29 -15.32
CA VAL A 114 10.73 -11.19 -14.16
C VAL A 114 11.41 -11.73 -12.90
N GLN A 115 12.10 -12.86 -12.99
CA GLN A 115 12.83 -13.42 -11.86
C GLN A 115 13.99 -12.52 -11.41
N SER A 116 14.73 -11.93 -12.35
CA SER A 116 15.89 -11.10 -12.03
C SER A 116 15.51 -9.78 -11.38
N PHE A 117 14.54 -9.06 -11.93
CA PHE A 117 14.18 -7.71 -11.51
C PHE A 117 13.09 -7.66 -10.45
N PHE A 118 12.08 -8.54 -10.53
CA PHE A 118 10.93 -8.50 -9.62
C PHE A 118 10.96 -9.60 -8.54
N LYS A 119 11.94 -10.53 -8.60
CA LYS A 119 11.99 -11.71 -7.72
C LYS A 119 10.66 -12.47 -7.69
N ALA A 120 9.92 -12.40 -8.78
CA ALA A 120 8.59 -12.98 -8.95
C ALA A 120 8.65 -14.17 -9.92
N ASP A 121 7.56 -14.91 -9.96
CA ASP A 121 7.40 -16.12 -10.74
C ASP A 121 6.05 -16.11 -11.45
N ILE A 122 5.96 -16.86 -12.55
CA ILE A 122 4.72 -17.13 -13.26
C ILE A 122 4.44 -18.62 -13.18
N LYS A 123 3.22 -18.96 -12.80
CA LYS A 123 2.74 -20.33 -12.76
C LYS A 123 1.69 -20.58 -13.83
N LEU A 124 1.73 -21.77 -14.37
CA LEU A 124 0.71 -22.25 -15.30
C LEU A 124 -0.32 -23.08 -14.54
N GLU A 125 -1.60 -22.72 -14.70
CA GLU A 125 -2.73 -23.38 -14.04
C GLU A 125 -3.81 -23.79 -15.06
N ASP A 126 -4.53 -24.87 -14.77
CA ASP A 126 -5.58 -25.37 -15.65
C ASP A 126 -6.93 -24.69 -15.37
N PHE A 127 -7.06 -23.45 -15.80
CA PHE A 127 -8.32 -22.74 -15.66
C PHE A 127 -9.42 -23.31 -16.57
N GLU A 128 -9.05 -23.80 -17.74
CA GLU A 128 -9.98 -24.26 -18.77
C GLU A 128 -10.73 -25.52 -18.34
N ASN A 129 -10.05 -26.52 -17.78
CA ASN A 129 -10.66 -27.79 -17.45
C ASN A 129 -10.85 -28.00 -15.95
N ASN A 130 -10.12 -27.25 -15.10
CA ASN A 130 -10.13 -27.47 -13.64
C ASN A 130 -9.94 -26.17 -12.83
N SER A 131 -10.76 -25.16 -13.15
CA SER A 131 -10.66 -23.84 -12.51
C SER A 131 -10.80 -23.89 -10.98
N ALA A 132 -11.64 -24.78 -10.45
CA ALA A 132 -11.82 -24.93 -9.01
C ALA A 132 -10.54 -25.41 -8.31
N TYR A 133 -9.84 -26.38 -8.89
CA TYR A 133 -8.57 -26.86 -8.34
C TYR A 133 -7.47 -25.79 -8.47
N ALA A 134 -7.42 -25.08 -9.60
CA ALA A 134 -6.50 -23.95 -9.78
C ALA A 134 -6.67 -22.91 -8.67
N ILE A 135 -7.91 -22.53 -8.34
CA ILE A 135 -8.20 -21.60 -7.24
C ILE A 135 -7.72 -22.14 -5.89
N GLN A 136 -7.95 -23.43 -5.61
CA GLN A 136 -7.48 -24.06 -4.36
C GLN A 136 -5.96 -24.02 -4.26
N THR A 137 -5.25 -24.34 -5.34
CA THR A 137 -3.78 -24.30 -5.43
C THR A 137 -3.25 -22.88 -5.19
N ILE A 138 -3.88 -21.88 -5.82
CA ILE A 138 -3.51 -20.46 -5.66
C ILE A 138 -3.72 -20.02 -4.20
N ASN A 139 -4.88 -20.32 -3.62
CA ASN A 139 -5.19 -19.96 -2.24
C ASN A 139 -4.24 -20.62 -1.23
N ALA A 140 -3.95 -21.92 -1.40
CA ALA A 140 -3.01 -22.64 -0.54
C ALA A 140 -1.60 -22.03 -0.59
N TRP A 141 -1.13 -21.66 -1.78
CA TRP A 141 0.16 -20.99 -1.92
C TRP A 141 0.18 -19.61 -1.24
N ILE A 142 -0.88 -18.83 -1.38
CA ILE A 142 -0.97 -17.50 -0.73
C ILE A 142 -0.97 -17.63 0.79
N GLU A 143 -1.76 -18.57 1.33
CA GLU A 143 -1.81 -18.86 2.76
C GLU A 143 -0.43 -19.25 3.30
N GLU A 144 0.30 -20.12 2.60
CA GLU A 144 1.67 -20.50 2.95
C GLU A 144 2.61 -19.29 2.95
N GLN A 145 2.61 -18.48 1.86
CA GLN A 145 3.51 -17.33 1.72
C GLN A 145 3.20 -16.19 2.70
N THR A 146 1.98 -16.13 3.22
CA THR A 146 1.53 -15.11 4.18
C THR A 146 1.43 -15.67 5.61
N TYR A 147 1.99 -16.84 5.88
CA TYR A 147 1.97 -17.48 7.21
C TYR A 147 0.56 -17.61 7.80
N GLY A 148 -0.43 -17.86 6.95
CA GLY A 148 -1.84 -18.01 7.35
C GLY A 148 -2.60 -16.68 7.54
N LEU A 149 -1.95 -15.53 7.35
CA LEU A 149 -2.61 -14.22 7.50
C LEU A 149 -3.63 -13.94 6.41
N ILE A 150 -3.37 -14.40 5.19
CA ILE A 150 -4.28 -14.21 4.05
C ILE A 150 -4.80 -15.57 3.62
N GLN A 151 -6.07 -15.83 3.90
CA GLN A 151 -6.77 -17.06 3.53
C GLN A 151 -7.87 -16.76 2.52
N ASN A 152 -8.18 -17.76 1.68
CA ASN A 152 -9.29 -17.71 0.73
C ASN A 152 -9.34 -16.44 -0.11
N LEU A 153 -8.19 -16.02 -0.68
CA LEU A 153 -8.12 -14.80 -1.49
C LEU A 153 -9.05 -14.87 -2.69
N LEU A 154 -9.04 -16.00 -3.41
CA LEU A 154 -9.90 -16.23 -4.57
C LEU A 154 -11.11 -17.09 -4.17
N SER A 155 -12.28 -16.68 -4.64
CA SER A 155 -13.51 -17.47 -4.61
C SER A 155 -13.64 -18.34 -5.86
N ILE A 156 -14.52 -19.33 -5.83
CA ILE A 156 -14.78 -20.23 -6.97
C ILE A 156 -15.22 -19.46 -8.23
N ASN A 157 -15.81 -18.28 -8.06
CA ASN A 157 -16.28 -17.43 -9.14
C ASN A 157 -15.19 -16.51 -9.73
N ASP A 158 -14.00 -16.48 -9.12
CA ASP A 158 -12.89 -15.61 -9.58
C ASP A 158 -12.14 -16.20 -10.79
N ALA A 159 -12.36 -17.48 -11.14
CA ALA A 159 -11.85 -18.10 -12.36
C ALA A 159 -12.93 -18.93 -13.06
N SER A 160 -12.80 -19.04 -14.38
CA SER A 160 -13.64 -19.85 -15.26
C SER A 160 -12.80 -20.44 -16.40
N GLN A 161 -13.42 -21.25 -17.26
CA GLN A 161 -12.77 -21.78 -18.47
C GLN A 161 -12.24 -20.68 -19.44
N TYR A 162 -12.71 -19.44 -19.29
CA TYR A 162 -12.27 -18.30 -20.11
C TYR A 162 -11.13 -17.51 -19.45
N THR A 163 -10.72 -17.88 -18.26
CA THR A 163 -9.61 -17.21 -17.56
C THR A 163 -8.30 -17.47 -18.27
N ARG A 164 -7.52 -16.41 -18.55
CA ARG A 164 -6.24 -16.48 -19.25
C ARG A 164 -5.07 -16.07 -18.36
N LEU A 165 -5.22 -14.98 -17.61
CA LEU A 165 -4.19 -14.49 -16.69
C LEU A 165 -4.84 -13.91 -15.44
N ILE A 166 -4.47 -14.43 -14.28
CA ILE A 166 -4.79 -13.85 -12.96
C ILE A 166 -3.52 -13.27 -12.37
N ILE A 167 -3.60 -12.03 -11.91
CA ILE A 167 -2.54 -11.35 -11.17
C ILE A 167 -2.95 -11.33 -9.71
N VAL A 168 -2.15 -11.98 -8.87
CA VAL A 168 -2.31 -11.97 -7.42
C VAL A 168 -1.26 -11.05 -6.82
N ASN A 169 -1.73 -10.09 -6.06
CA ASN A 169 -0.92 -9.14 -5.33
C ASN A 169 -1.38 -9.08 -3.88
N CYS A 170 -0.62 -9.68 -2.99
CA CYS A 170 -0.88 -9.65 -1.56
C CYS A 170 0.30 -9.02 -0.83
N ILE A 171 -0.01 -8.26 0.21
CA ILE A 171 1.01 -7.58 0.99
C ILE A 171 0.56 -7.41 2.43
N TYR A 172 1.49 -7.60 3.36
CA TYR A 172 1.28 -7.18 4.72
C TYR A 172 2.49 -6.38 5.24
N PHE A 173 2.21 -5.51 6.18
CA PHE A 173 3.20 -4.72 6.89
C PHE A 173 3.10 -4.98 8.39
N ARG A 174 4.25 -5.21 9.01
CA ARG A 174 4.43 -5.28 10.44
C ARG A 174 5.59 -4.39 10.83
N GLY A 175 5.43 -3.52 11.81
CA GLY A 175 6.51 -2.65 12.27
C GLY A 175 6.35 -2.30 13.74
N THR A 176 7.47 -2.24 14.48
CA THR A 176 7.53 -1.85 15.87
C THR A 176 7.73 -0.34 15.98
N TRP A 177 6.90 0.37 16.76
CA TRP A 177 7.09 1.82 16.98
C TRP A 177 8.44 2.13 17.62
N VAL A 178 9.08 3.22 17.22
CA VAL A 178 10.23 3.79 17.96
C VAL A 178 9.77 4.16 19.36
N GLN A 179 8.62 4.81 19.49
CA GLN A 179 7.97 5.16 20.74
C GLN A 179 6.67 4.38 20.84
N GLN A 180 6.71 3.29 21.64
CA GLN A 180 5.56 2.41 21.86
C GLN A 180 4.55 3.07 22.79
N PHE A 181 3.27 2.75 22.58
CA PHE A 181 2.21 3.16 23.51
C PHE A 181 2.18 2.22 24.71
N ASP A 182 1.77 2.73 25.86
CA ASP A 182 1.51 1.92 27.05
C ASP A 182 0.01 1.53 27.04
N GLU A 183 -0.28 0.23 27.05
CA GLU A 183 -1.65 -0.31 27.05
C GLU A 183 -2.48 0.23 28.22
N TYR A 184 -1.84 0.57 29.35
CA TYR A 184 -2.52 1.14 30.51
C TYR A 184 -3.22 2.47 30.19
N PHE A 185 -2.71 3.25 29.24
CA PHE A 185 -3.28 4.52 28.83
C PHE A 185 -4.22 4.40 27.61
N THR A 186 -4.46 3.19 27.11
CA THR A 186 -5.44 2.97 26.02
C THR A 186 -6.86 3.09 26.56
N ASN A 187 -7.62 4.08 26.08
CA ASN A 187 -9.05 4.20 26.39
C ASN A 187 -9.83 3.16 25.59
N GLN A 188 -10.45 2.20 26.29
CA GLN A 188 -11.15 1.07 25.69
C GLN A 188 -12.50 1.44 25.06
N TYR A 189 -13.06 2.62 25.37
CA TYR A 189 -14.43 3.02 25.01
C TYR A 189 -14.48 4.48 24.55
N ALA A 190 -13.49 4.96 23.83
CA ALA A 190 -13.48 6.32 23.28
C ALA A 190 -14.53 6.48 22.17
N ASP A 191 -15.04 7.70 22.02
CA ASP A 191 -15.95 8.04 20.92
C ASP A 191 -15.15 8.22 19.62
N PHE A 192 -15.69 7.70 18.51
CA PHE A 192 -15.24 7.95 17.15
C PHE A 192 -16.41 8.47 16.32
N TYR A 193 -16.23 9.64 15.72
CA TYR A 193 -17.24 10.35 14.94
C TYR A 193 -17.13 9.97 13.46
N GLU A 194 -17.99 9.07 13.00
CA GLU A 194 -17.97 8.55 11.64
C GLU A 194 -18.47 9.56 10.59
N VAL A 195 -18.14 9.29 9.30
CA VAL A 195 -18.58 10.13 8.16
C VAL A 195 -20.09 10.33 8.10
N ASN A 196 -20.86 9.29 8.45
CA ASN A 196 -22.33 9.31 8.42
C ASN A 196 -22.99 10.03 9.62
N GLY A 197 -22.17 10.57 10.54
CA GLY A 197 -22.61 11.21 11.78
C GLY A 197 -22.91 10.23 12.92
N HIS A 198 -22.71 8.94 12.73
CA HIS A 198 -22.79 7.94 13.80
C HIS A 198 -21.59 8.07 14.74
N VAL A 199 -21.81 7.78 16.03
CA VAL A 199 -20.74 7.75 17.04
C VAL A 199 -20.52 6.31 17.47
N SER A 200 -19.38 5.75 17.10
CA SER A 200 -18.96 4.40 17.48
C SER A 200 -17.99 4.42 18.64
N LYS A 201 -17.85 3.30 19.34
CA LYS A 201 -16.82 3.12 20.36
C LYS A 201 -15.59 2.46 19.78
N ILE A 202 -14.42 3.01 20.14
CA ILE A 202 -13.11 2.48 19.71
C ILE A 202 -12.16 2.36 20.89
N GLN A 203 -11.12 1.56 20.69
CA GLN A 203 -9.93 1.61 21.53
C GLN A 203 -9.03 2.73 21.02
N LEU A 204 -8.71 3.70 21.87
CA LEU A 204 -7.91 4.87 21.52
C LEU A 204 -6.63 4.89 22.36
N MET A 205 -5.51 4.62 21.75
CA MET A 205 -4.18 4.61 22.35
C MET A 205 -3.72 6.04 22.61
N TYR A 206 -2.97 6.26 23.68
CA TYR A 206 -2.48 7.58 24.08
C TYR A 206 -1.00 7.56 24.43
N GLN A 207 -0.29 8.60 23.99
CA GLN A 207 1.06 8.93 24.53
C GLN A 207 1.34 10.43 24.45
N LYS A 208 2.28 10.88 25.29
CA LYS A 208 2.73 12.29 25.33
C LYS A 208 4.23 12.31 25.04
N GLU A 209 4.57 12.55 23.76
CA GLU A 209 5.95 12.50 23.30
C GLU A 209 6.20 13.52 22.17
N ASN A 210 7.47 13.61 21.72
CA ASN A 210 7.86 14.48 20.64
C ASN A 210 7.77 13.74 19.30
N PHE A 211 6.95 14.27 18.39
CA PHE A 211 6.78 13.75 17.03
C PHE A 211 7.06 14.83 15.98
N ASN A 212 7.35 14.42 14.77
CA ASN A 212 7.36 15.30 13.62
C ASN A 212 5.90 15.66 13.29
N TYR A 213 5.61 16.95 13.30
CA TYR A 213 4.24 17.50 13.21
C TYR A 213 4.21 18.74 12.30
N ALA A 214 3.11 18.90 11.58
CA ALA A 214 2.76 20.11 10.85
C ALA A 214 1.25 20.34 10.84
N GLU A 215 0.86 21.56 10.53
CA GLU A 215 -0.50 21.92 10.12
C GLU A 215 -0.46 22.47 8.70
N ASP A 216 -1.50 22.15 7.92
CA ASP A 216 -1.71 22.75 6.60
C ASP A 216 -3.03 23.51 6.62
N ASP A 217 -2.97 24.82 6.41
CA ASP A 217 -4.15 25.70 6.46
C ASP A 217 -4.97 25.66 5.17
N TYR A 218 -4.37 25.27 4.03
CA TYR A 218 -5.11 25.11 2.78
C TYR A 218 -6.03 23.89 2.80
N LEU A 219 -5.52 22.79 3.34
CA LEU A 219 -6.31 21.56 3.53
C LEU A 219 -7.09 21.58 4.85
N ASN A 220 -6.73 22.45 5.79
CA ASN A 220 -7.22 22.44 7.16
C ASN A 220 -7.01 21.08 7.84
N VAL A 221 -5.77 20.62 7.87
CA VAL A 221 -5.37 19.33 8.46
C VAL A 221 -4.24 19.49 9.47
N GLN A 222 -4.14 18.50 10.35
CA GLN A 222 -2.98 18.21 11.18
C GLN A 222 -2.26 17.00 10.60
N ILE A 223 -0.92 16.98 10.68
CA ILE A 223 -0.07 15.91 10.14
C ILE A 223 0.86 15.45 11.26
N ALA A 224 0.93 14.13 11.48
CA ALA A 224 1.86 13.54 12.43
C ALA A 224 2.60 12.36 11.79
N HIS A 225 3.92 12.30 12.00
CA HIS A 225 4.78 11.21 11.55
C HIS A 225 5.24 10.38 12.73
N LEU A 226 4.92 9.09 12.72
CA LEU A 226 5.28 8.11 13.73
C LEU A 226 6.30 7.13 13.12
N PRO A 227 7.59 7.21 13.51
CA PRO A 227 8.60 6.33 12.96
C PRO A 227 8.51 4.92 13.54
N TYR A 228 8.80 3.92 12.71
CA TYR A 228 9.06 2.55 13.12
C TYR A 228 10.53 2.34 13.42
N LYS A 229 10.84 1.41 14.31
CA LYS A 229 12.21 0.91 14.50
C LYS A 229 12.66 0.20 13.24
N SER A 230 13.96 0.27 12.95
CA SER A 230 14.60 -0.52 11.89
C SER A 230 15.99 -0.92 12.34
N ASP A 231 16.37 -2.15 12.01
CA ASP A 231 17.75 -2.63 12.22
C ASP A 231 18.67 -2.14 11.09
N SER A 232 18.08 -1.74 9.96
CA SER A 232 18.80 -1.22 8.81
C SER A 232 19.02 0.28 8.91
N TYR A 233 20.24 0.73 8.55
CA TYR A 233 20.52 2.15 8.38
C TYR A 233 20.15 2.69 6.99
N ASP A 234 19.76 1.81 6.04
CA ASP A 234 19.52 2.20 4.66
C ASP A 234 18.06 2.57 4.38
N VAL A 235 17.13 2.10 5.20
CA VAL A 235 15.69 2.36 5.07
C VAL A 235 15.10 2.82 6.40
N GLU A 236 14.10 3.68 6.31
CA GLU A 236 13.37 4.19 7.46
C GLU A 236 11.89 4.23 7.15
N PHE A 237 11.08 3.50 7.92
CA PHE A 237 9.64 3.43 7.73
C PHE A 237 8.91 4.37 8.68
N VAL A 238 7.93 5.08 8.15
CA VAL A 238 7.15 6.07 8.90
C VAL A 238 5.66 5.89 8.62
N PHE A 239 4.88 5.84 9.68
CA PHE A 239 3.41 5.94 9.63
C PHE A 239 3.02 7.41 9.72
N THR A 240 2.40 7.93 8.68
CA THR A 240 1.94 9.31 8.62
C THR A 240 0.43 9.35 8.72
N ILE A 241 -0.09 10.20 9.59
CA ILE A 241 -1.54 10.48 9.71
C ILE A 241 -1.79 11.90 9.21
N ILE A 242 -2.78 12.05 8.34
CA ILE A 242 -3.34 13.35 7.90
C ILE A 242 -4.76 13.41 8.45
N LEU A 243 -4.94 14.25 9.48
CA LEU A 243 -6.18 14.39 10.24
C LEU A 243 -6.87 15.71 9.91
N PRO A 244 -8.07 15.71 9.29
CA PRO A 244 -8.84 16.91 9.09
C PRO A 244 -9.12 17.63 10.42
N LYS A 245 -9.03 18.96 10.46
CA LYS A 245 -9.45 19.77 11.64
C LYS A 245 -10.95 19.56 11.88
N GLN A 246 -11.43 19.84 13.10
CA GLN A 246 -12.84 19.67 13.42
C GLN A 246 -13.73 20.48 12.46
N GLY A 247 -14.80 19.85 11.99
CA GLY A 247 -15.76 20.45 11.04
C GLY A 247 -15.35 20.34 9.57
N ILE A 248 -14.14 19.84 9.26
CA ILE A 248 -13.69 19.60 7.90
C ILE A 248 -13.93 18.11 7.54
N SER A 249 -14.57 17.88 6.39
CA SER A 249 -14.81 16.52 5.94
C SER A 249 -13.56 15.90 5.32
N LEU A 250 -13.36 14.58 5.56
CA LEU A 250 -12.25 13.86 4.92
C LEU A 250 -12.35 13.91 3.39
N HIS A 251 -13.56 13.87 2.86
CA HIS A 251 -13.81 13.94 1.41
C HIS A 251 -13.31 15.24 0.78
N GLU A 252 -13.49 16.38 1.44
CA GLU A 252 -12.96 17.65 0.97
C GLU A 252 -11.43 17.62 0.88
N VAL A 253 -10.78 17.02 1.87
CA VAL A 253 -9.32 16.82 1.88
C VAL A 253 -8.90 15.90 0.73
N GLU A 254 -9.58 14.76 0.56
CA GLU A 254 -9.31 13.81 -0.54
C GLU A 254 -9.44 14.48 -1.91
N GLN A 255 -10.49 15.28 -2.14
CA GLN A 255 -10.70 15.99 -3.40
C GLN A 255 -9.56 16.99 -3.69
N LYS A 256 -9.16 17.79 -2.69
CA LYS A 256 -8.06 18.76 -2.84
C LYS A 256 -6.73 18.04 -3.12
N LEU A 257 -6.43 16.94 -2.46
CA LEU A 257 -5.23 16.14 -2.68
C LEU A 257 -5.22 15.46 -4.06
N THR A 258 -6.36 15.00 -4.54
CA THR A 258 -6.47 14.41 -5.89
C THR A 258 -6.13 15.45 -6.97
N LEU A 259 -6.49 16.72 -6.76
CA LEU A 259 -6.17 17.81 -7.69
C LEU A 259 -4.72 18.30 -7.60
N GLN A 260 -4.01 17.96 -6.53
CA GLN A 260 -2.64 18.44 -6.25
C GLN A 260 -1.74 17.29 -5.74
N PRO A 261 -1.32 16.35 -6.60
CA PRO A 261 -0.48 15.23 -6.20
C PRO A 261 0.86 15.66 -5.55
N ASP A 262 1.44 16.75 -6.03
CA ASP A 262 2.69 17.31 -5.49
C ASP A 262 2.55 17.76 -4.03
N LEU A 263 1.37 18.28 -3.65
CA LEU A 263 1.09 18.66 -2.26
C LEU A 263 1.08 17.44 -1.33
N MET A 264 0.48 16.35 -1.77
CA MET A 264 0.52 15.08 -1.02
C MET A 264 1.97 14.67 -0.74
N GLN A 265 2.80 14.68 -1.76
CA GLN A 265 4.22 14.29 -1.66
C GLN A 265 5.00 15.21 -0.71
N GLN A 266 4.74 16.52 -0.76
CA GLN A 266 5.34 17.48 0.15
C GLN A 266 4.94 17.21 1.60
N MET A 267 3.66 17.02 1.87
CA MET A 267 3.12 16.75 3.22
C MET A 267 3.66 15.46 3.83
N LEU A 268 3.95 14.46 3.00
CA LEU A 268 4.55 13.22 3.43
C LEU A 268 6.06 13.34 3.69
N SER A 269 6.71 14.39 3.20
CA SER A 269 8.16 14.62 3.42
C SER A 269 8.46 15.03 4.85
N ASP A 270 9.58 14.54 5.40
CA ASP A 270 10.07 14.95 6.73
C ASP A 270 10.44 16.42 6.79
N THR A 271 10.79 17.02 5.64
CA THR A 271 11.10 18.46 5.55
C THR A 271 9.88 19.35 5.73
N TYR A 272 8.67 18.81 5.60
CA TYR A 272 7.42 19.55 5.80
C TYR A 272 7.06 19.73 7.27
N THR A 273 7.60 18.89 8.14
CA THR A 273 7.26 18.82 9.55
C THR A 273 8.36 19.35 10.46
N THR A 274 8.00 19.71 11.68
CA THR A 274 8.92 20.08 12.75
C THR A 274 8.63 19.25 13.99
N ARG A 275 9.66 19.02 14.82
CA ARG A 275 9.50 18.25 16.03
C ARG A 275 8.72 19.04 17.09
N LYS A 276 7.58 18.53 17.51
CA LYS A 276 6.66 19.14 18.49
C LYS A 276 6.22 18.12 19.53
N LYS A 277 5.97 18.59 20.77
CA LYS A 277 5.41 17.79 21.86
C LYS A 277 3.92 17.62 21.63
N LEU A 278 3.47 16.37 21.41
CA LEU A 278 2.06 16.05 21.15
C LEU A 278 1.41 15.30 22.33
N LEU A 279 0.14 15.58 22.56
CA LEU A 279 -0.80 14.67 23.19
C LEU A 279 -1.43 13.86 22.05
N LEU A 280 -0.83 12.70 21.78
CA LEU A 280 -1.16 11.89 20.59
C LEU A 280 -2.18 10.82 20.96
N TYR A 281 -3.33 10.83 20.27
CA TYR A 281 -4.38 9.82 20.39
C TYR A 281 -4.64 9.20 19.03
N ILE A 282 -4.43 7.89 18.88
CA ILE A 282 -4.72 7.16 17.63
C ILE A 282 -5.52 5.88 17.91
N PRO A 283 -6.44 5.50 17.00
CA PRO A 283 -7.17 4.25 17.13
C PRO A 283 -6.27 3.02 17.12
N LYS A 284 -6.60 2.02 17.94
CA LYS A 284 -6.14 0.65 17.75
C LYS A 284 -7.10 -0.03 16.78
N PHE A 285 -6.58 -0.59 15.69
CA PHE A 285 -7.42 -1.20 14.66
C PHE A 285 -6.69 -2.26 13.84
N LYS A 286 -7.46 -3.23 13.36
CA LYS A 286 -7.07 -4.16 12.31
C LYS A 286 -7.86 -3.84 11.05
N MET A 287 -7.20 -3.86 9.90
CA MET A 287 -7.86 -3.63 8.64
C MET A 287 -7.35 -4.62 7.61
N GLU A 288 -8.29 -5.33 7.00
CA GLU A 288 -8.06 -6.23 5.90
C GLU A 288 -8.92 -5.78 4.73
N THR A 289 -8.32 -5.53 3.59
CA THR A 289 -9.04 -5.06 2.40
C THR A 289 -8.68 -5.91 1.21
N LYS A 290 -9.69 -6.21 0.38
CA LYS A 290 -9.55 -6.91 -0.89
C LYS A 290 -10.18 -6.07 -1.98
N PHE A 291 -9.44 -5.84 -3.07
CA PHE A 291 -9.93 -5.13 -4.25
C PHE A 291 -9.70 -5.96 -5.50
N GLU A 292 -10.72 -6.01 -6.35
CA GLU A 292 -10.57 -6.33 -7.76
C GLU A 292 -10.28 -5.03 -8.52
N LEU A 293 -9.12 -4.96 -9.16
CA LEU A 293 -8.61 -3.72 -9.73
C LEU A 293 -8.86 -3.55 -11.22
N ASN A 294 -9.57 -4.48 -11.87
CA ASN A 294 -9.81 -4.44 -13.31
C ASN A 294 -10.41 -3.10 -13.75
N ASP A 295 -11.56 -2.72 -13.17
CA ASP A 295 -12.26 -1.50 -13.54
C ASP A 295 -11.45 -0.24 -13.24
N VAL A 296 -10.70 -0.24 -12.12
CA VAL A 296 -9.79 0.85 -11.74
C VAL A 296 -8.71 1.05 -12.79
N LEU A 297 -8.03 -0.03 -13.20
CA LEU A 297 -6.93 0.03 -14.17
C LEU A 297 -7.44 0.36 -15.58
N ILE A 298 -8.62 -0.12 -15.97
CA ILE A 298 -9.30 0.24 -17.22
C ILE A 298 -9.65 1.74 -17.22
N GLN A 299 -10.21 2.25 -16.13
CA GLN A 299 -10.56 3.67 -15.98
C GLN A 299 -9.32 4.57 -16.06
N LEU A 300 -8.18 4.12 -15.56
CA LEU A 300 -6.91 4.83 -15.66
C LEU A 300 -6.32 4.80 -17.08
N GLY A 301 -6.77 3.89 -17.95
CA GLY A 301 -6.36 3.84 -19.37
C GLY A 301 -5.73 2.53 -19.83
N MET A 302 -5.59 1.50 -18.98
CA MET A 302 -5.06 0.19 -19.39
C MET A 302 -6.13 -0.67 -20.09
N ILE A 303 -6.80 -0.14 -21.11
CA ILE A 303 -8.01 -0.74 -21.70
C ILE A 303 -7.68 -2.03 -22.45
N ASN A 304 -6.65 -2.00 -23.31
CA ASN A 304 -6.33 -3.14 -24.16
C ASN A 304 -5.86 -4.37 -23.38
N ALA A 305 -5.17 -4.16 -22.26
CA ALA A 305 -4.65 -5.24 -21.43
C ALA A 305 -5.73 -6.21 -20.93
N PHE A 306 -6.96 -5.73 -20.75
CA PHE A 306 -8.12 -6.50 -20.28
C PHE A 306 -9.04 -7.00 -21.41
N SER A 307 -8.73 -6.69 -22.67
CA SER A 307 -9.56 -7.04 -23.81
C SER A 307 -9.05 -8.32 -24.50
N GLU A 308 -9.89 -9.35 -24.56
CA GLU A 308 -9.59 -10.61 -25.26
C GLU A 308 -9.15 -10.38 -26.72
N SER A 309 -9.73 -9.39 -27.41
CA SER A 309 -9.46 -9.16 -28.83
C SER A 309 -8.36 -8.13 -29.12
N LYS A 310 -7.91 -7.34 -28.10
CA LYS A 310 -6.98 -6.23 -28.31
C LYS A 310 -5.68 -6.35 -27.50
N ALA A 311 -5.68 -7.21 -26.47
CA ALA A 311 -4.49 -7.40 -25.66
C ALA A 311 -3.35 -7.98 -26.52
N ASP A 312 -2.16 -7.44 -26.30
CA ASP A 312 -0.93 -7.96 -26.92
C ASP A 312 0.12 -8.18 -25.82
N PHE A 313 0.19 -9.44 -25.37
CA PHE A 313 1.17 -9.94 -24.42
C PHE A 313 2.10 -10.97 -25.08
N THR A 314 2.41 -10.79 -26.35
CA THR A 314 3.34 -11.65 -27.11
C THR A 314 4.79 -11.58 -26.58
N GLY A 315 5.06 -10.67 -25.65
CA GLY A 315 6.28 -10.68 -24.86
C GLY A 315 6.28 -11.66 -23.69
N ILE A 316 5.11 -12.16 -23.25
CA ILE A 316 4.96 -13.19 -22.20
C ILE A 316 4.92 -14.58 -22.83
N VAL A 317 4.13 -14.75 -23.88
CA VAL A 317 3.88 -16.03 -24.55
C VAL A 317 4.34 -16.03 -26.01
N SER A 318 4.62 -17.21 -26.55
CA SER A 318 5.05 -17.34 -27.94
C SER A 318 3.86 -17.23 -28.89
N GLU A 319 3.96 -16.39 -29.93
CA GLU A 319 2.91 -16.19 -30.96
C GLU A 319 2.45 -17.47 -31.65
N GLN A 320 3.31 -18.50 -31.70
CA GLN A 320 3.02 -19.74 -32.44
C GLN A 320 1.86 -20.55 -31.83
N TYR A 321 1.46 -20.27 -30.60
CA TYR A 321 0.45 -21.04 -29.86
C TYR A 321 -0.75 -20.22 -29.44
N ASP A 322 -0.78 -18.92 -29.76
CA ASP A 322 -1.83 -18.03 -29.28
C ASP A 322 -3.04 -17.99 -30.24
N ARG A 323 -3.89 -19.03 -30.15
CA ARG A 323 -5.19 -19.02 -30.85
C ARG A 323 -6.25 -18.14 -30.17
N ASN A 324 -6.06 -17.83 -28.88
CA ASN A 324 -7.01 -17.12 -28.05
C ASN A 324 -6.33 -16.07 -27.19
N GLY A 325 -5.50 -15.21 -27.73
CA GLY A 325 -4.78 -14.08 -27.13
C GLY A 325 -4.67 -14.07 -25.59
N LEU A 326 -3.46 -13.88 -25.04
CA LEU A 326 -3.28 -13.70 -23.59
C LEU A 326 -3.80 -12.30 -23.21
N TYR A 327 -4.75 -12.23 -22.28
CA TYR A 327 -5.24 -10.99 -21.69
C TYR A 327 -5.38 -11.12 -20.18
N ILE A 328 -5.35 -10.00 -19.47
CA ILE A 328 -5.56 -9.97 -18.02
C ILE A 328 -7.04 -10.21 -17.72
N SER A 329 -7.36 -11.37 -17.16
CA SER A 329 -8.72 -11.70 -16.76
C SER A 329 -9.06 -11.08 -15.42
N LYS A 330 -8.09 -11.06 -14.48
CA LYS A 330 -8.33 -10.54 -13.13
C LYS A 330 -7.06 -10.04 -12.46
N VAL A 331 -7.18 -8.91 -11.78
CA VAL A 331 -6.15 -8.35 -10.88
C VAL A 331 -6.74 -8.27 -9.48
N ILE A 332 -6.20 -9.05 -8.55
CA ILE A 332 -6.66 -9.05 -7.16
C ILE A 332 -5.55 -8.50 -6.28
N HIS A 333 -5.90 -7.47 -5.52
CA HIS A 333 -5.06 -6.92 -4.48
C HIS A 333 -5.67 -7.17 -3.10
N LYS A 334 -4.85 -7.63 -2.15
CA LYS A 334 -5.23 -7.77 -0.75
C LYS A 334 -4.13 -7.24 0.15
N ALA A 335 -4.51 -6.38 1.08
CA ALA A 335 -3.61 -5.79 2.05
C ALA A 335 -4.14 -5.96 3.47
N PHE A 336 -3.22 -6.15 4.42
CA PHE A 336 -3.51 -6.30 5.85
C PHE A 336 -2.63 -5.37 6.67
N ILE A 337 -3.22 -4.75 7.69
CA ILE A 337 -2.53 -3.96 8.72
C ILE A 337 -3.18 -4.18 10.09
N ASP A 338 -2.36 -4.26 11.14
CA ASP A 338 -2.79 -4.26 12.54
C ASP A 338 -2.04 -3.15 13.29
N VAL A 339 -2.72 -2.08 13.64
CA VAL A 339 -2.19 -0.94 14.39
C VAL A 339 -2.53 -1.10 15.86
N ASN A 340 -1.51 -1.27 16.70
CA ASN A 340 -1.64 -1.49 18.15
C ASN A 340 -0.54 -0.76 18.93
N GLU A 341 -0.50 -0.94 20.24
CA GLU A 341 0.40 -0.22 21.15
C GLU A 341 1.89 -0.51 20.89
N LEU A 342 2.23 -1.71 20.44
CA LEU A 342 3.61 -2.12 20.17
C LEU A 342 4.09 -1.63 18.79
N GLY A 343 3.15 -1.47 17.84
CA GLY A 343 3.43 -1.13 16.46
C GLY A 343 2.30 -1.52 15.53
N SER A 344 2.66 -1.80 14.31
CA SER A 344 1.78 -2.50 13.39
C SER A 344 2.16 -3.98 13.43
N GLU A 345 1.38 -4.75 14.17
CA GLU A 345 1.54 -6.17 14.49
C GLU A 345 2.90 -6.55 15.13
N ALA A 346 2.99 -6.63 16.47
CA ALA A 346 4.19 -7.04 17.18
C ALA A 346 3.90 -8.12 18.22
N ALA A 347 4.79 -9.09 18.32
CA ALA A 347 4.87 -10.04 19.45
C ALA A 347 5.71 -9.43 20.59
N ALA A 348 5.24 -9.57 21.81
CA ALA A 348 5.69 -8.88 23.00
C ALA A 348 7.18 -9.01 23.32
N ALA A 349 7.84 -7.88 23.59
CA ALA A 349 8.99 -7.81 24.48
C ALA A 349 8.96 -6.46 25.20
N THR A 350 8.58 -6.45 26.48
CA THR A 350 8.45 -5.26 27.29
C THR A 350 9.76 -4.96 28.00
N ALA A 351 10.33 -3.77 27.79
CA ALA A 351 11.30 -3.16 28.69
C ALA A 351 10.99 -1.67 28.85
N VAL A 352 10.35 -1.30 29.94
CA VAL A 352 10.10 0.09 30.33
C VAL A 352 11.33 0.61 31.07
N SER A 353 12.04 1.59 30.48
CA SER A 353 13.07 2.36 31.18
C SER A 353 12.52 3.74 31.53
N MET A 354 12.17 3.94 32.80
CA MET A 354 11.90 5.29 33.33
C MET A 354 13.23 5.99 33.64
N VAL A 355 13.56 7.02 32.89
CA VAL A 355 14.63 7.96 33.23
C VAL A 355 14.01 9.26 33.74
N TYR A 356 14.14 9.48 35.04
CA TYR A 356 13.84 10.80 35.62
C TYR A 356 15.05 11.72 35.37
N GLY A 357 14.87 12.69 34.47
CA GLY A 357 15.81 13.79 34.26
C GLY A 357 15.26 15.08 34.80
N CYS A 358 15.93 15.68 35.84
CA CYS A 358 15.69 17.06 36.26
C CYS A 358 16.22 18.00 35.17
N SER A 359 15.34 18.72 34.50
CA SER A 359 15.70 19.75 33.51
C SER A 359 15.32 21.15 34.03
N LEU A 360 16.26 22.08 33.82
CA LEU A 360 16.12 23.51 34.10
C LEU A 360 14.91 24.11 33.40
N MET A 361 14.21 25.05 34.07
CA MET A 361 13.02 25.76 33.57
C MET A 361 13.33 26.51 32.25
N HIS A 362 13.04 25.87 31.14
CA HIS A 362 12.59 26.57 29.93
C HIS A 362 11.07 26.57 29.95
N GLU A 363 10.42 27.65 29.53
CA GLU A 363 8.99 27.67 29.28
C GLU A 363 8.67 26.48 28.37
N GLU A 364 8.06 25.43 28.96
CA GLU A 364 7.63 24.28 28.16
C GLU A 364 6.53 24.75 27.22
N GLU A 365 6.78 24.70 25.90
CA GLU A 365 5.71 24.87 24.91
C GLU A 365 4.52 23.96 25.30
N GLN A 366 3.31 24.53 25.32
CA GLN A 366 2.12 23.71 25.60
C GLN A 366 2.02 22.59 24.59
N PRO A 367 1.80 21.34 25.01
CA PRO A 367 1.70 20.24 24.08
C PRO A 367 0.48 20.40 23.18
N ILE A 368 0.63 20.07 21.91
CA ILE A 368 -0.43 20.14 20.90
C ILE A 368 -1.27 18.87 20.98
N GLU A 369 -2.59 19.00 20.99
CA GLU A 369 -3.49 17.86 20.91
C GLU A 369 -3.60 17.38 19.47
N PHE A 370 -3.28 16.09 19.23
CA PHE A 370 -3.53 15.37 18.00
C PHE A 370 -4.42 14.18 18.31
N LYS A 371 -5.71 14.28 18.02
CA LYS A 371 -6.71 13.29 18.41
C LYS A 371 -7.45 12.75 17.18
N ALA A 372 -7.07 11.55 16.73
CA ALA A 372 -7.65 10.87 15.59
C ALA A 372 -8.96 10.13 16.01
N ASP A 373 -9.95 10.89 16.44
CA ASP A 373 -11.29 10.42 16.83
C ASP A 373 -12.36 10.63 15.75
N ARG A 374 -11.95 10.90 14.53
CA ARG A 374 -12.75 11.17 13.33
C ARG A 374 -12.03 10.69 12.09
N PRO A 375 -12.69 10.62 10.92
CA PRO A 375 -12.07 10.10 9.69
C PRO A 375 -10.74 10.78 9.34
N PHE A 376 -9.74 9.95 8.97
CA PHE A 376 -8.40 10.41 8.64
C PHE A 376 -7.78 9.57 7.51
N LEU A 377 -6.77 10.14 6.85
CA LEU A 377 -5.88 9.42 5.94
C LEU A 377 -4.65 8.93 6.70
N PHE A 378 -4.13 7.79 6.29
CA PHE A 378 -2.84 7.32 6.80
C PHE A 378 -2.00 6.68 5.70
N PHE A 379 -0.68 6.77 5.86
CA PHE A 379 0.29 6.28 4.89
C PHE A 379 1.43 5.57 5.61
N ILE A 380 1.95 4.51 5.02
CA ILE A 380 3.24 3.96 5.41
C ILE A 380 4.19 4.23 4.25
N ARG A 381 5.29 4.90 4.55
CA ARG A 381 6.28 5.28 3.55
C ARG A 381 7.69 4.89 4.00
N GLU A 382 8.56 4.70 3.03
CA GLU A 382 9.99 4.75 3.25
C GLU A 382 10.42 6.22 3.16
N SER A 383 10.93 6.79 4.28
CA SER A 383 11.06 8.25 4.43
C SER A 383 12.25 8.83 3.69
N ARG A 384 13.36 8.10 3.55
CA ARG A 384 14.59 8.61 2.92
C ARG A 384 14.43 8.87 1.43
N GLN A 385 13.67 8.03 0.74
CA GLN A 385 13.33 8.18 -0.67
C GLN A 385 11.94 8.79 -0.88
N ASN A 386 11.19 8.97 0.22
CA ASN A 386 9.80 9.44 0.26
C ASN A 386 8.87 8.58 -0.62
N ILE A 387 9.06 7.25 -0.61
CA ILE A 387 8.25 6.30 -1.38
C ILE A 387 7.07 5.84 -0.54
N VAL A 388 5.85 6.03 -1.05
CA VAL A 388 4.61 5.55 -0.43
C VAL A 388 4.44 4.06 -0.69
N LEU A 389 4.50 3.27 0.38
CA LEU A 389 4.32 1.82 0.33
C LEU A 389 2.85 1.43 0.51
N PHE A 390 2.16 2.13 1.41
CA PHE A 390 0.73 1.91 1.67
C PHE A 390 0.00 3.23 1.81
N SER A 391 -1.23 3.24 1.34
CA SER A 391 -2.19 4.33 1.49
C SER A 391 -3.48 3.80 2.07
N GLY A 392 -4.05 4.52 3.03
CA GLY A 392 -5.30 4.14 3.66
C GLY A 392 -6.14 5.31 4.10
N LYS A 393 -7.43 5.03 4.30
CA LYS A 393 -8.34 5.89 5.04
C LYS A 393 -9.11 5.09 6.07
N PHE A 394 -9.27 5.68 7.23
CA PHE A 394 -10.06 5.14 8.33
C PHE A 394 -11.28 6.02 8.51
N VAL A 395 -12.48 5.51 8.26
CA VAL A 395 -13.73 6.28 8.29
C VAL A 395 -14.73 5.75 9.32
N SER A 396 -14.56 4.50 9.73
CA SER A 396 -15.36 3.85 10.77
C SER A 396 -14.58 2.70 11.40
N PRO A 397 -14.86 2.32 12.65
CA PRO A 397 -14.29 1.10 13.22
C PRO A 397 -14.61 -0.11 12.35
N PRO A 398 -13.62 -0.98 12.06
CA PRO A 398 -13.90 -2.24 11.38
C PRO A 398 -14.93 -3.04 12.17
N THR A 399 -15.94 -3.56 11.49
CA THR A 399 -16.90 -4.49 12.11
C THR A 399 -16.14 -5.73 12.59
N ALA A 400 -16.30 -6.09 13.87
CA ALA A 400 -15.73 -7.31 14.39
C ALA A 400 -16.20 -8.50 13.53
N SER A 401 -15.24 -9.11 12.81
CA SER A 401 -15.48 -10.33 12.02
C SER A 401 -15.48 -11.56 12.90
#